data_85eefd3c144bb52530d43d0300ac8ba9
#
_entry.id   85eefd3c144bb52530d43d0300ac8ba9
#
_cell.length_a   1.000
_cell.length_b   1.000
_cell.length_c   1.000
_cell.angle_alpha   90.00
_cell.angle_beta   90.00
_cell.angle_gamma   90.00
#
_symmetry.space_group_name_H-M   'P 1'
#
loop_
_entity.id
_entity.type
_entity.pdbx_description
1 polymer ?
#
loop_
_entity_poly.entity_id
_entity_poly.type
_entity_poly.pdbx_seq_one_letter_code
_entity_poly.pdbx_strand_id
1 'polypeptide(L)'
;EVNDKLNVQVIFDPTVGDILKTTGNGDIKITFDKDGNLNMFGEYQIAKGDYLFTLSNLVNKKFVLTPGGTISWSGSPYEAMLNINAVYNLKTTITELLPAEKLSSDESNPDEKIATESGRKVPVECILNLSDNLTNPVVKFDINFPTLETQSKSYIQSLFSSQDEINKQMFSLLVLNRFYRTDNTGDYGL
;
A
#
# COMPACT_ATOMS: atom_id res chain seq x y z
N GLU A 1 4.78 14.69 -27.01
CA GLU A 1 4.06 15.31 -25.89
C GLU A 1 2.75 14.52 -25.67
N VAL A 2 2.60 13.91 -24.53
CA VAL A 2 1.42 13.12 -24.19
C VAL A 2 0.62 13.92 -23.17
N ASN A 3 -0.64 14.23 -23.51
CA ASN A 3 -1.51 15.04 -22.65
C ASN A 3 -2.30 14.18 -21.62
N ASP A 4 -3.04 14.81 -20.71
CA ASP A 4 -3.81 14.24 -19.58
C ASP A 4 -4.83 13.12 -19.94
N LYS A 5 -4.80 12.64 -21.18
CA LYS A 5 -5.72 11.63 -21.72
C LYS A 5 -5.04 10.32 -22.07
N LEU A 6 -3.72 10.18 -21.85
CA LEU A 6 -3.08 8.89 -22.07
C LEU A 6 -3.51 7.89 -21.01
N ASN A 7 -4.10 6.81 -21.48
CA ASN A 7 -4.41 5.66 -20.64
C ASN A 7 -3.28 4.64 -20.76
N VAL A 8 -2.65 4.32 -19.63
CA VAL A 8 -1.62 3.29 -19.55
C VAL A 8 -2.16 2.13 -18.72
N GLN A 9 -2.01 0.93 -19.23
CA GLN A 9 -2.31 -0.30 -18.51
C GLN A 9 -1.03 -1.14 -18.46
N VAL A 10 -0.65 -1.52 -17.24
CA VAL A 10 0.46 -2.45 -16.98
C VAL A 10 -0.11 -3.71 -16.36
N ILE A 11 0.21 -4.85 -16.93
CA ILE A 11 -0.19 -6.17 -16.44
C ILE A 11 1.08 -6.81 -15.89
N PHE A 12 1.19 -6.92 -14.55
CA PHE A 12 2.36 -7.53 -13.90
C PHE A 12 2.31 -9.06 -14.00
N ASP A 13 1.15 -9.64 -13.72
CA ASP A 13 0.91 -11.07 -13.87
C ASP A 13 -0.49 -11.32 -14.47
N PRO A 14 -0.56 -11.76 -15.74
CA PRO A 14 -1.84 -12.03 -16.38
C PRO A 14 -2.58 -13.25 -15.80
N THR A 15 -1.89 -14.12 -15.07
CA THR A 15 -2.49 -15.35 -14.52
C THR A 15 -3.24 -15.10 -13.23
N VAL A 16 -2.75 -14.16 -12.40
CA VAL A 16 -3.39 -13.78 -11.14
C VAL A 16 -4.18 -12.48 -11.23
N GLY A 17 -3.97 -11.68 -12.30
CA GLY A 17 -4.77 -10.50 -12.57
C GLY A 17 -4.25 -9.22 -11.91
N ASP A 18 -2.97 -9.14 -11.57
CA ASP A 18 -2.32 -7.91 -11.08
C ASP A 18 -2.25 -6.89 -12.19
N ILE A 19 -3.09 -5.85 -12.11
CA ILE A 19 -3.27 -4.87 -13.17
C ILE A 19 -3.23 -3.45 -12.62
N LEU A 20 -2.32 -2.64 -13.16
CA LEU A 20 -2.26 -1.21 -12.97
C LEU A 20 -2.97 -0.52 -14.15
N LYS A 21 -3.96 0.31 -13.85
CA LYS A 21 -4.65 1.17 -14.84
C LYS A 21 -4.52 2.61 -14.42
N THR A 22 -4.00 3.44 -15.32
CA THR A 22 -3.73 4.83 -14.98
C THR A 22 -3.97 5.76 -16.15
N THR A 23 -4.31 7.01 -15.84
CA THR A 23 -4.29 8.16 -16.75
C THR A 23 -3.29 9.18 -16.23
N GLY A 24 -2.59 9.83 -17.14
CA GLY A 24 -1.57 10.80 -16.79
C GLY A 24 -0.97 11.47 -18.03
N ASN A 25 0.15 12.13 -17.83
CA ASN A 25 0.89 12.84 -18.87
C ASN A 25 2.38 12.48 -18.83
N GLY A 26 3.10 12.83 -19.87
CA GLY A 26 4.54 12.63 -19.91
C GLY A 26 5.12 12.85 -21.29
N ASP A 27 6.42 12.99 -21.34
CA ASP A 27 7.19 13.07 -22.58
C ASP A 27 7.89 11.73 -22.82
N ILE A 28 7.32 10.93 -23.73
CA ILE A 28 7.83 9.60 -24.05
C ILE A 28 8.27 9.59 -25.53
N LYS A 29 9.54 9.26 -25.73
CA LYS A 29 10.13 9.02 -27.05
C LYS A 29 10.20 7.54 -27.32
N ILE A 30 9.66 7.11 -28.45
CA ILE A 30 9.69 5.71 -28.92
C ILE A 30 10.60 5.64 -30.13
N THR A 31 11.53 4.67 -30.14
CA THR A 31 12.45 4.42 -31.21
C THR A 31 12.58 2.93 -31.48
N PHE A 32 13.00 2.58 -32.70
CA PHE A 32 13.40 1.21 -33.04
C PHE A 32 14.90 1.20 -33.32
N ASP A 33 15.58 0.20 -32.79
CA ASP A 33 17.00 -0.01 -33.14
C ASP A 33 17.16 -0.68 -34.51
N LYS A 34 18.41 -0.97 -34.89
CA LYS A 34 18.74 -1.59 -36.19
C LYS A 34 18.21 -3.02 -36.31
N ASP A 35 18.00 -3.68 -35.20
CA ASP A 35 17.52 -5.06 -35.09
C ASP A 35 15.98 -5.14 -34.95
N GLY A 36 15.32 -3.96 -34.95
CA GLY A 36 13.87 -3.83 -34.87
C GLY A 36 13.32 -3.88 -33.43
N ASN A 37 14.18 -3.80 -32.39
CA ASN A 37 13.73 -3.76 -31.02
C ASN A 37 13.16 -2.37 -30.66
N LEU A 38 12.07 -2.37 -29.95
CA LEU A 38 11.42 -1.17 -29.43
C LEU A 38 12.20 -0.63 -28.22
N ASN A 39 12.53 0.66 -28.26
CA ASN A 39 13.09 1.39 -27.13
C ASN A 39 12.19 2.57 -26.76
N MET A 40 12.06 2.81 -25.48
CA MET A 40 11.32 3.91 -24.88
C MET A 40 12.23 4.74 -23.99
N PHE A 41 12.06 6.07 -24.04
CA PHE A 41 12.81 7.02 -23.23
C PHE A 41 11.88 8.11 -22.73
N GLY A 42 12.02 8.48 -21.47
CA GLY A 42 11.23 9.54 -20.87
C GLY A 42 10.46 9.08 -19.63
N GLU A 43 9.60 9.96 -19.14
CA GLU A 43 8.84 9.75 -17.92
C GLU A 43 7.35 10.00 -18.15
N TYR A 44 6.54 9.13 -17.56
CA TYR A 44 5.08 9.25 -17.45
C TYR A 44 4.70 9.52 -16.02
N GLN A 45 3.99 10.62 -15.78
CA GLN A 45 3.47 11.00 -14.47
C GLN A 45 2.00 10.65 -14.35
N ILE A 46 1.66 9.92 -13.29
CA ILE A 46 0.30 9.47 -12.99
C ILE A 46 -0.50 10.61 -12.42
N ALA A 47 -1.63 10.93 -13.05
CA ALA A 47 -2.61 11.87 -12.54
C ALA A 47 -3.67 11.16 -11.68
N LYS A 48 -4.12 9.97 -12.10
CA LYS A 48 -5.08 9.12 -11.38
C LYS A 48 -5.05 7.70 -11.91
N GLY A 49 -5.60 6.78 -11.14
CA GLY A 49 -5.74 5.39 -11.57
C GLY A 49 -6.03 4.45 -10.42
N ASP A 50 -5.97 3.17 -10.73
CA ASP A 50 -6.12 2.11 -9.76
C ASP A 50 -5.17 0.95 -10.04
N TYR A 51 -4.83 0.25 -8.97
CA TYR A 51 -4.06 -0.97 -9.00
C TYR A 51 -4.88 -2.11 -8.38
N LEU A 52 -5.20 -3.11 -9.19
CA LEU A 52 -5.81 -4.34 -8.71
C LEU A 52 -4.70 -5.24 -8.19
N PHE A 53 -4.56 -5.27 -6.86
CA PHE A 53 -3.60 -6.11 -6.17
C PHE A 53 -4.21 -7.48 -5.87
N THR A 54 -3.56 -8.53 -6.33
CA THR A 54 -4.00 -9.92 -6.14
C THR A 54 -2.89 -10.73 -5.47
N LEU A 55 -3.21 -11.45 -4.40
CA LEU A 55 -2.26 -12.32 -3.71
C LEU A 55 -2.86 -13.70 -3.49
N SER A 56 -2.29 -14.73 -4.14
CA SER A 56 -2.61 -16.15 -3.94
C SER A 56 -4.11 -16.47 -3.98
N ASN A 57 -4.89 -15.76 -4.77
CA ASN A 57 -6.37 -15.83 -4.83
C ASN A 57 -7.11 -15.55 -3.51
N LEU A 58 -6.39 -15.14 -2.45
CA LEU A 58 -6.97 -14.78 -1.14
C LEU A 58 -7.23 -13.29 -1.02
N VAL A 59 -6.39 -12.47 -1.64
CA VAL A 59 -6.56 -11.01 -1.71
C VAL A 59 -6.86 -10.63 -3.14
N ASN A 60 -7.91 -9.84 -3.32
CA ASN A 60 -8.25 -9.16 -4.57
C ASN A 60 -8.78 -7.78 -4.17
N LYS A 61 -7.91 -6.80 -4.07
CA LYS A 61 -8.24 -5.46 -3.59
C LYS A 61 -7.78 -4.40 -4.57
N LYS A 62 -8.68 -3.46 -4.79
CA LYS A 62 -8.46 -2.31 -5.66
C LYS A 62 -7.90 -1.15 -4.85
N PHE A 63 -6.63 -0.84 -5.06
CA PHE A 63 -5.96 0.32 -4.50
C PHE A 63 -6.12 1.52 -5.44
N VAL A 64 -6.37 2.69 -4.88
CA VAL A 64 -6.42 3.95 -5.62
C VAL A 64 -5.02 4.54 -5.69
N LEU A 65 -4.56 4.89 -6.89
CA LEU A 65 -3.24 5.49 -7.08
C LEU A 65 -3.19 6.91 -6.52
N THR A 66 -2.11 7.22 -5.83
CA THR A 66 -1.82 8.59 -5.40
C THR A 66 -1.26 9.37 -6.60
N PRO A 67 -1.80 10.57 -6.91
CA PRO A 67 -1.25 11.40 -7.98
C PRO A 67 0.22 11.74 -7.78
N GLY A 68 0.97 11.86 -8.88
CA GLY A 68 2.40 12.20 -8.86
C GLY A 68 3.33 10.99 -8.88
N GLY A 69 2.79 9.76 -8.83
CA GLY A 69 3.60 8.56 -9.11
C GLY A 69 4.16 8.57 -10.52
N THR A 70 5.29 7.90 -10.77
CA THR A 70 5.98 7.92 -12.05
C THR A 70 6.33 6.54 -12.58
N ILE A 71 6.36 6.44 -13.92
CA ILE A 71 6.95 5.32 -14.66
C ILE A 71 7.96 5.93 -15.64
N SER A 72 9.23 5.52 -15.56
CA SER A 72 10.29 6.05 -16.40
C SER A 72 11.00 4.97 -17.22
N TRP A 73 11.36 5.30 -18.45
CA TRP A 73 12.03 4.40 -19.39
C TRP A 73 13.36 4.99 -19.86
N SER A 74 14.38 4.13 -19.96
CA SER A 74 15.71 4.47 -20.48
C SER A 74 16.23 3.46 -21.52
N GLY A 75 15.34 2.74 -22.18
CA GLY A 75 15.67 1.70 -23.18
C GLY A 75 14.51 0.74 -23.38
N SER A 76 14.69 -0.54 -23.04
CA SER A 76 13.65 -1.56 -23.17
C SER A 76 12.34 -1.18 -22.44
N PRO A 77 11.18 -1.31 -23.07
CA PRO A 77 9.88 -1.07 -22.41
C PRO A 77 9.67 -1.92 -21.14
N TYR A 78 10.28 -3.08 -21.06
CA TYR A 78 10.18 -4.01 -19.94
C TYR A 78 11.07 -3.65 -18.75
N GLU A 79 12.04 -2.74 -18.95
CA GLU A 79 12.99 -2.28 -17.93
C GLU A 79 12.59 -0.90 -17.35
N ALA A 80 11.30 -0.57 -17.40
CA ALA A 80 10.80 0.65 -16.79
C ALA A 80 11.05 0.66 -15.28
N MET A 81 11.36 1.84 -14.74
CA MET A 81 11.45 2.09 -13.30
C MET A 81 10.14 2.64 -12.79
N LEU A 82 9.67 2.09 -11.69
CA LEU A 82 8.42 2.45 -11.04
C LEU A 82 8.68 3.26 -9.77
N ASN A 83 7.82 4.25 -9.52
CA ASN A 83 7.70 4.95 -8.24
C ASN A 83 6.24 5.32 -8.04
N ILE A 84 5.47 4.40 -7.47
CA ILE A 84 4.01 4.48 -7.42
C ILE A 84 3.54 4.22 -6.01
N ASN A 85 2.66 5.08 -5.51
CA ASN A 85 1.97 4.90 -4.25
C ASN A 85 0.47 4.67 -4.52
N ALA A 86 -0.11 3.74 -3.79
CA ALA A 86 -1.53 3.43 -3.87
C ALA A 86 -2.13 3.18 -2.49
N VAL A 87 -3.40 3.49 -2.31
CA VAL A 87 -4.08 3.41 -1.02
C VAL A 87 -5.37 2.62 -1.14
N TYR A 88 -5.56 1.67 -0.23
CA TYR A 88 -6.84 1.00 0.01
C TYR A 88 -7.39 1.45 1.36
N ASN A 89 -8.59 2.02 1.35
CA ASN A 89 -9.24 2.55 2.54
C ASN A 89 -10.23 1.54 3.13
N LEU A 90 -10.16 1.33 4.43
CA LEU A 90 -11.14 0.56 5.19
C LEU A 90 -11.43 1.21 6.54
N LYS A 91 -12.43 0.67 7.26
CA LYS A 91 -12.74 1.07 8.64
C LYS A 91 -12.74 -0.16 9.53
N THR A 92 -11.94 -0.12 10.61
CA THR A 92 -11.86 -1.20 11.58
C THR A 92 -11.55 -0.66 12.98
N THR A 93 -11.69 -1.50 13.99
CA THR A 93 -11.26 -1.21 15.37
C THR A 93 -9.74 -1.39 15.48
N ILE A 94 -9.13 -0.70 16.45
CA ILE A 94 -7.71 -0.86 16.78
C ILE A 94 -7.50 -1.64 18.08
N THR A 95 -8.58 -2.23 18.61
CA THR A 95 -8.59 -2.98 19.89
C THR A 95 -7.57 -4.13 19.86
N GLU A 96 -7.44 -4.81 18.73
CA GLU A 96 -6.54 -5.95 18.57
C GLU A 96 -5.05 -5.58 18.64
N LEU A 97 -4.75 -4.29 18.43
CA LEU A 97 -3.37 -3.79 18.52
C LEU A 97 -2.95 -3.43 19.93
N LEU A 98 -3.93 -3.24 20.84
CA LEU A 98 -3.66 -2.74 22.18
C LEU A 98 -3.52 -3.89 23.18
N PRO A 99 -2.54 -3.82 24.11
CA PRO A 99 -2.47 -4.72 25.25
C PRO A 99 -3.68 -4.52 26.18
N ALA A 100 -4.04 -5.58 26.91
CA ALA A 100 -5.24 -5.59 27.76
C ALA A 100 -5.24 -4.48 28.83
N GLU A 101 -4.06 -4.10 29.33
CA GLU A 101 -3.90 -3.04 30.33
C GLU A 101 -4.31 -1.66 29.81
N LYS A 102 -4.19 -1.44 28.49
CA LYS A 102 -4.58 -0.18 27.85
C LYS A 102 -6.05 -0.13 27.41
N LEU A 103 -6.76 -1.22 27.54
CA LEU A 103 -8.19 -1.30 27.23
C LEU A 103 -9.08 -1.01 28.46
N SER A 104 -8.51 -0.94 29.67
CA SER A 104 -9.24 -0.60 30.88
C SER A 104 -9.52 0.91 30.94
N SER A 105 -10.79 1.27 30.93
CA SER A 105 -11.30 2.64 31.12
C SER A 105 -11.27 3.02 32.61
N ASP A 106 -10.10 3.24 33.18
CA ASP A 106 -9.96 3.81 34.53
C ASP A 106 -9.71 5.31 34.38
N GLU A 107 -10.58 6.16 34.95
CA GLU A 107 -10.53 7.63 34.80
C GLU A 107 -9.20 8.28 35.26
N SER A 108 -8.34 7.49 35.92
CA SER A 108 -6.98 7.89 36.31
C SER A 108 -5.89 7.53 35.29
N ASN A 109 -6.24 6.88 34.16
CA ASN A 109 -5.28 6.40 33.19
C ASN A 109 -5.03 7.47 32.11
N PRO A 110 -3.78 7.93 31.91
CA PRO A 110 -3.44 8.86 30.83
C PRO A 110 -3.73 8.34 29.42
N ASP A 111 -4.01 7.04 29.30
CA ASP A 111 -4.33 6.35 28.04
C ASP A 111 -5.86 6.20 27.77
N GLU A 112 -6.73 6.83 28.58
CA GLU A 112 -8.20 6.77 28.46
C GLU A 112 -8.70 7.12 27.05
N LYS A 113 -8.04 8.07 26.37
CA LYS A 113 -8.38 8.44 25.00
C LYS A 113 -8.17 7.30 24.02
N ILE A 114 -7.05 6.58 24.13
CA ILE A 114 -6.74 5.44 23.26
C ILE A 114 -7.74 4.31 23.51
N ALA A 115 -8.08 4.04 24.76
CA ALA A 115 -9.09 3.04 25.13
C ALA A 115 -10.47 3.39 24.53
N THR A 116 -10.88 4.65 24.62
CA THR A 116 -12.16 5.12 24.05
C THR A 116 -12.18 5.08 22.52
N GLU A 117 -11.08 5.42 21.86
CA GLU A 117 -10.95 5.35 20.40
C GLU A 117 -10.89 3.91 19.91
N SER A 118 -10.29 2.99 20.66
CA SER A 118 -10.00 1.61 20.23
C SER A 118 -11.25 0.79 19.92
N GLY A 119 -12.34 0.99 20.66
CA GLY A 119 -13.61 0.31 20.45
C GLY A 119 -14.45 0.84 19.28
N ARG A 120 -14.07 1.97 18.70
CA ARG A 120 -14.74 2.55 17.53
C ARG A 120 -14.04 2.13 16.25
N LYS A 121 -14.82 2.00 15.16
CA LYS A 121 -14.24 1.82 13.82
C LYS A 121 -13.62 3.13 13.36
N VAL A 122 -12.31 3.15 13.22
CA VAL A 122 -11.54 4.27 12.69
C VAL A 122 -11.18 4.02 11.22
N PRO A 123 -11.04 5.08 10.40
CA PRO A 123 -10.47 4.96 9.06
C PRO A 123 -9.02 4.49 9.14
N VAL A 124 -8.68 3.52 8.31
CA VAL A 124 -7.33 2.99 8.14
C VAL A 124 -6.97 3.02 6.66
N GLU A 125 -5.81 3.54 6.35
CA GLU A 125 -5.23 3.56 5.02
C GLU A 125 -4.17 2.47 4.91
N CYS A 126 -4.45 1.46 4.11
CA CYS A 126 -3.48 0.46 3.68
C CYS A 126 -2.70 1.06 2.51
N ILE A 127 -1.44 1.41 2.72
CA ILE A 127 -0.58 2.03 1.73
C ILE A 127 0.28 0.95 1.08
N LEU A 128 0.33 0.97 -0.25
CA LEU A 128 1.17 0.12 -1.06
C LEU A 128 2.13 1.02 -1.83
N ASN A 129 3.43 0.79 -1.66
CA ASN A 129 4.50 1.44 -2.40
C ASN A 129 5.08 0.43 -3.39
N LEU A 130 5.00 0.74 -4.66
CA LEU A 130 5.51 -0.06 -5.77
C LEU A 130 6.67 0.70 -6.38
N SER A 131 7.86 0.12 -6.31
CA SER A 131 9.10 0.76 -6.76
C SER A 131 9.99 -0.22 -7.50
N ASP A 132 11.08 0.33 -8.08
CA ASP A 132 12.10 -0.45 -8.77
C ASP A 132 11.67 -0.92 -10.17
N ASN A 133 12.29 -1.94 -10.71
CA ASN A 133 12.12 -2.39 -12.09
C ASN A 133 10.75 -3.05 -12.31
N LEU A 134 10.11 -2.72 -13.43
CA LEU A 134 8.79 -3.24 -13.84
C LEU A 134 8.70 -4.76 -13.85
N THR A 135 9.78 -5.45 -14.25
CA THR A 135 9.81 -6.92 -14.32
C THR A 135 10.04 -7.61 -12.98
N ASN A 136 10.57 -6.88 -11.99
CA ASN A 136 10.78 -7.36 -10.63
C ASN A 136 10.53 -6.25 -9.62
N PRO A 137 9.28 -5.79 -9.48
CA PRO A 137 8.97 -4.66 -8.63
C PRO A 137 9.13 -4.99 -7.16
N VAL A 138 9.60 -4.00 -6.41
CA VAL A 138 9.62 -4.05 -4.94
C VAL A 138 8.29 -3.52 -4.42
N VAL A 139 7.57 -4.36 -3.68
CA VAL A 139 6.32 -4.00 -3.01
C VAL A 139 6.60 -3.81 -1.52
N LYS A 140 6.30 -2.62 -0.99
CA LYS A 140 6.33 -2.32 0.45
C LYS A 140 4.96 -1.86 0.90
N PHE A 141 4.59 -2.27 2.10
CA PHE A 141 3.35 -1.85 2.73
C PHE A 141 3.61 -0.90 3.88
N ASP A 142 2.64 -0.02 4.13
CA ASP A 142 2.56 0.83 5.30
C ASP A 142 1.10 1.01 5.73
N ILE A 143 0.89 1.42 6.97
CA ILE A 143 -0.45 1.59 7.55
C ILE A 143 -0.54 2.99 8.16
N ASN A 144 -1.53 3.75 7.74
CA ASN A 144 -1.79 5.09 8.26
C ASN A 144 -3.18 5.19 8.89
N PHE A 145 -3.29 6.05 9.88
CA PHE A 145 -4.51 6.35 10.62
C PHE A 145 -4.84 7.85 10.47
N PRO A 146 -5.59 8.26 9.44
CA PRO A 146 -5.75 9.66 9.09
C PRO A 146 -6.54 10.48 10.12
N THR A 147 -7.34 9.83 10.98
CA THR A 147 -8.23 10.50 11.93
C THR A 147 -7.84 10.33 13.40
N LEU A 148 -6.84 9.51 13.71
CA LEU A 148 -6.36 9.39 15.08
C LEU A 148 -5.60 10.64 15.51
N GLU A 149 -5.76 11.02 16.78
CA GLU A 149 -4.94 12.07 17.39
C GLU A 149 -3.45 11.70 17.32
N THR A 150 -2.58 12.69 17.24
CA THR A 150 -1.13 12.51 17.06
C THR A 150 -0.52 11.56 18.08
N GLN A 151 -0.94 11.65 19.35
CA GLN A 151 -0.43 10.80 20.42
C GLN A 151 -0.83 9.33 20.23
N SER A 152 -2.13 9.06 19.99
CA SER A 152 -2.65 7.73 19.70
C SER A 152 -2.00 7.13 18.46
N LYS A 153 -1.88 7.93 17.40
CA LYS A 153 -1.24 7.54 16.15
C LYS A 153 0.23 7.13 16.36
N SER A 154 1.02 7.96 17.06
CA SER A 154 2.43 7.67 17.33
C SER A 154 2.59 6.40 18.16
N TYR A 155 1.72 6.19 19.15
CA TYR A 155 1.73 4.98 19.95
C TYR A 155 1.44 3.74 19.08
N ILE A 156 0.35 3.76 18.31
CA ILE A 156 0.01 2.63 17.42
C ILE A 156 1.12 2.35 16.41
N GLN A 157 1.72 3.38 15.82
CA GLN A 157 2.84 3.22 14.88
C GLN A 157 4.07 2.60 15.56
N SER A 158 4.31 2.88 16.84
CA SER A 158 5.42 2.28 17.60
C SER A 158 5.26 0.78 17.83
N LEU A 159 4.03 0.24 17.71
CA LEU A 159 3.76 -1.20 17.81
C LEU A 159 4.21 -1.95 16.54
N PHE A 160 4.35 -1.25 15.42
CA PHE A 160 4.82 -1.82 14.16
C PHE A 160 6.36 -1.76 14.09
N SER A 161 7.02 -2.64 14.83
CA SER A 161 8.48 -2.62 15.04
C SER A 161 9.30 -3.06 13.82
N SER A 162 8.69 -3.69 12.82
CA SER A 162 9.38 -4.23 11.65
C SER A 162 8.47 -4.26 10.43
N GLN A 163 9.07 -4.35 9.24
CA GLN A 163 8.33 -4.55 8.00
C GLN A 163 7.52 -5.86 7.99
N ASP A 164 8.02 -6.90 8.63
CA ASP A 164 7.30 -8.19 8.75
C ASP A 164 6.02 -8.05 9.57
N GLU A 165 6.05 -7.24 10.64
CA GLU A 165 4.85 -6.94 11.43
C GLU A 165 3.84 -6.15 10.59
N ILE A 166 4.29 -5.11 9.88
CA ILE A 166 3.43 -4.35 8.96
C ILE A 166 2.82 -5.28 7.90
N ASN A 167 3.60 -6.18 7.32
CA ASN A 167 3.12 -7.14 6.31
C ASN A 167 2.04 -8.08 6.87
N LYS A 168 2.21 -8.60 8.10
CA LYS A 168 1.21 -9.43 8.78
C LYS A 168 -0.08 -8.66 9.03
N GLN A 169 0.02 -7.44 9.55
CA GLN A 169 -1.13 -6.57 9.79
C GLN A 169 -1.84 -6.22 8.48
N MET A 170 -1.08 -5.86 7.45
CA MET A 170 -1.61 -5.59 6.12
C MET A 170 -2.38 -6.78 5.55
N PHE A 171 -1.81 -7.98 5.62
CA PHE A 171 -2.50 -9.20 5.17
C PHE A 171 -3.82 -9.41 5.92
N SER A 172 -3.81 -9.26 7.25
CA SER A 172 -5.02 -9.37 8.07
C SER A 172 -6.09 -8.33 7.68
N LEU A 173 -5.67 -7.08 7.47
CA LEU A 173 -6.58 -6.01 7.04
C LEU A 173 -7.19 -6.29 5.65
N LEU A 174 -6.39 -6.76 4.70
CA LEU A 174 -6.86 -7.02 3.34
C LEU A 174 -7.75 -8.26 3.25
N VAL A 175 -7.50 -9.30 4.05
CA VAL A 175 -8.29 -10.55 4.03
C VAL A 175 -9.47 -10.48 4.98
N LEU A 176 -9.24 -10.08 6.24
CA LEU A 176 -10.19 -10.19 7.34
C LEU A 176 -10.87 -8.86 7.69
N ASN A 177 -10.42 -7.73 7.12
CA ASN A 177 -10.83 -6.36 7.44
C ASN A 177 -10.68 -6.02 8.95
N ARG A 178 -9.70 -6.61 9.62
CA ARG A 178 -9.34 -6.37 11.02
C ARG A 178 -7.86 -6.55 11.23
N PHE A 179 -7.34 -5.97 12.31
CA PHE A 179 -5.97 -6.17 12.72
C PHE A 179 -5.75 -7.60 13.25
N TYR A 180 -4.55 -8.09 13.07
CA TYR A 180 -4.07 -9.32 13.71
C TYR A 180 -3.65 -9.01 15.14
N ARG A 181 -4.12 -9.81 16.11
CA ARG A 181 -3.75 -9.63 17.51
C ARG A 181 -2.33 -10.14 17.74
N THR A 182 -1.44 -9.26 18.12
CA THR A 182 -0.10 -9.60 18.60
C THR A 182 -0.23 -9.97 20.08
N ASP A 183 -0.45 -11.25 20.37
CA ASP A 183 -0.35 -11.71 21.75
C ASP A 183 1.12 -11.58 22.17
N ASN A 184 1.37 -10.62 23.04
CA ASN A 184 2.68 -10.39 23.67
C ASN A 184 2.93 -11.42 24.78
N THR A 185 2.39 -12.61 24.64
CA THR A 185 2.69 -13.75 25.50
C THR A 185 3.72 -14.60 24.78
N GLY A 186 4.99 -14.43 25.16
CA GLY A 186 6.05 -15.35 24.81
C GLY A 186 5.81 -16.74 25.40
N ASP A 187 4.85 -17.46 24.86
CA ASP A 187 4.67 -18.88 25.07
C ASP A 187 4.65 -19.58 23.72
N TYR A 188 5.83 -19.93 23.23
CA TYR A 188 6.01 -20.98 22.24
C TYR A 188 5.85 -22.33 22.98
N GLY A 189 4.62 -22.65 23.38
CA GLY A 189 4.25 -24.00 23.77
C GLY A 189 4.39 -24.93 22.56
N LEU A 190 5.25 -25.88 22.68
CA LEU A 190 5.57 -26.99 21.77
C LEU A 190 4.32 -27.72 21.26
#